data_6cbae2c23e427b73aee70d043a0f35e2
#
_entry.id   6cbae2c23e427b73aee70d043a0f35e2
#
_cell.length_a   1.000
_cell.length_b   1.000
_cell.length_c   1.000
_cell.angle_alpha   90.00
_cell.angle_beta   90.00
_cell.angle_gamma   90.00
#
_symmetry.space_group_name_H-M   'P 1'
#
loop_
_entity.id
_entity.type
_entity.pdbx_description
1 polymer ?
#
loop_
_entity_poly.entity_id
_entity_poly.type
_entity_poly.pdbx_seq_one_letter_code
_entity_poly.pdbx_strand_id
1 'polypeptide(L)'
;MRGKVSWRLVLLAVCLPVPTVLGQGGGHGPLRAYLHSVTQHVNVGEPIWVEFRIQNTSDEPVILFVPGTEPEIVEESMGLPLAHVFSGPAFGGLTIRGENDREWSVAEGYQPPGKAPVITLGPRASIGVTLDVRRYYAALRSRGTYRLSWAPYGASVSSNTLVVEVAPLRQATIVTDFGEMTIRFLYEETPHHIDNFIELAKSGFYSNLKFHHVEKGYYVQGGCPNGDGRGIRTDGVKLDAEFTDRPQTRGSVSMARVEGDANSASCQFFITNTRVPEWDGKYTIFGELVGDDSFATLDKLMALPADASGRFGKAPIIRAVRITDVPREQGP
;
A
#
# COMPACT_ATOMS: atom_id res chain seq x y z
N MET A 1 26.54 3.75 -15.60
CA MET A 1 26.52 2.58 -14.69
C MET A 1 25.15 1.91 -14.84
N ARG A 2 25.12 0.69 -15.40
CA ARG A 2 23.85 -0.02 -15.66
C ARG A 2 23.47 -0.77 -14.39
N GLY A 3 22.41 -0.36 -13.71
CA GLY A 3 21.86 -1.05 -12.56
C GLY A 3 21.26 -2.41 -12.96
N LYS A 4 21.75 -3.48 -12.38
CA LYS A 4 21.19 -4.83 -12.53
C LYS A 4 19.86 -4.89 -11.80
N VAL A 5 18.79 -5.08 -12.54
CA VAL A 5 17.47 -5.41 -11.99
C VAL A 5 17.51 -6.85 -11.51
N SER A 6 17.41 -7.06 -10.19
CA SER A 6 17.35 -8.38 -9.56
C SER A 6 15.92 -8.92 -9.69
N TRP A 7 15.75 -9.97 -10.50
CA TRP A 7 14.50 -10.72 -10.64
C TRP A 7 14.46 -11.80 -9.55
N ARG A 8 13.59 -11.65 -8.57
CA ARG A 8 13.24 -12.76 -7.69
C ARG A 8 12.04 -13.49 -8.29
N LEU A 9 12.31 -14.66 -8.87
CA LEU A 9 11.27 -15.61 -9.27
C LEU A 9 10.76 -16.28 -7.99
N VAL A 10 9.51 -16.00 -7.61
CA VAL A 10 8.84 -16.76 -6.56
C VAL A 10 7.91 -17.76 -7.25
N LEU A 11 8.39 -18.98 -7.42
CA LEU A 11 7.56 -20.14 -7.76
C LEU A 11 6.86 -20.60 -6.49
N LEU A 12 5.64 -20.14 -6.25
CA LEU A 12 4.75 -20.71 -5.24
C LEU A 12 3.58 -21.39 -5.93
N ALA A 13 3.73 -22.70 -6.13
CA ALA A 13 2.59 -23.58 -6.37
C ALA A 13 1.90 -23.83 -5.02
N VAL A 14 1.08 -22.89 -4.56
CA VAL A 14 0.21 -23.07 -3.40
C VAL A 14 -1.23 -23.15 -3.89
N CYS A 15 -1.77 -24.37 -3.89
CA CYS A 15 -3.22 -24.57 -3.94
C CYS A 15 -3.82 -24.07 -2.63
N LEU A 16 -4.24 -22.82 -2.59
CA LEU A 16 -5.13 -22.30 -1.56
C LEU A 16 -6.56 -22.24 -2.10
N PRO A 17 -7.57 -22.57 -1.32
CA PRO A 17 -8.96 -22.45 -1.75
C PRO A 17 -9.30 -20.97 -1.91
N VAL A 18 -9.61 -20.59 -3.15
CA VAL A 18 -10.03 -19.23 -3.52
C VAL A 18 -11.42 -18.97 -2.91
N PRO A 19 -11.64 -17.90 -2.15
CA PRO A 19 -13.00 -17.48 -1.84
C PRO A 19 -13.67 -17.03 -3.14
N THR A 20 -14.79 -17.65 -3.46
CA THR A 20 -15.55 -17.53 -4.69
C THR A 20 -16.25 -16.17 -4.76
N VAL A 21 -15.66 -15.19 -5.42
CA VAL A 21 -16.41 -14.13 -6.10
C VAL A 21 -16.03 -14.23 -7.59
N LEU A 22 -16.66 -15.18 -8.25
CA LEU A 22 -16.55 -15.37 -9.70
C LEU A 22 -17.50 -14.38 -10.38
N GLY A 23 -16.98 -13.21 -10.77
CA GLY A 23 -17.55 -12.45 -11.88
C GLY A 23 -17.40 -13.32 -13.13
N GLN A 24 -18.51 -13.60 -13.85
CA GLN A 24 -18.50 -14.42 -15.04
C GLN A 24 -17.72 -13.71 -16.16
N GLY A 25 -16.51 -14.17 -16.46
CA GLY A 25 -15.79 -13.78 -17.66
C GLY A 25 -16.50 -14.31 -18.90
N GLY A 26 -16.84 -13.44 -19.85
CA GLY A 26 -17.43 -13.81 -21.13
C GLY A 26 -16.40 -14.41 -22.08
N GLY A 27 -16.62 -15.61 -22.62
CA GLY A 27 -15.78 -16.22 -23.64
C GLY A 27 -16.37 -17.54 -24.14
N HIS A 28 -16.37 -17.76 -25.43
CA HIS A 28 -16.88 -18.98 -26.11
C HIS A 28 -15.77 -19.95 -26.52
N GLY A 29 -14.68 -20.04 -25.75
CA GLY A 29 -13.54 -20.92 -26.07
C GLY A 29 -13.02 -21.64 -24.82
N PRO A 30 -11.97 -22.47 -24.96
CA PRO A 30 -11.38 -23.22 -23.86
C PRO A 30 -10.59 -22.36 -22.88
N LEU A 31 -10.34 -21.09 -23.20
CA LEU A 31 -9.56 -20.18 -22.37
C LEU A 31 -10.44 -19.20 -21.61
N ARG A 32 -10.01 -18.87 -20.40
CA ARG A 32 -10.54 -17.78 -19.55
C ARG A 32 -9.40 -16.88 -19.11
N ALA A 33 -9.64 -15.59 -19.08
CA ALA A 33 -8.73 -14.61 -18.50
C ALA A 33 -9.29 -14.12 -17.16
N TYR A 34 -8.39 -13.80 -16.23
CA TYR A 34 -8.73 -13.25 -14.91
C TYR A 34 -7.79 -12.12 -14.54
N LEU A 35 -8.35 -11.09 -13.93
CA LEU A 35 -7.62 -10.07 -13.19
C LEU A 35 -7.94 -10.20 -11.71
N HIS A 36 -6.90 -10.20 -10.90
CA HIS A 36 -7.02 -10.16 -9.44
C HIS A 36 -6.03 -9.15 -8.87
N SER A 37 -6.46 -8.43 -7.83
CA SER A 37 -5.58 -7.57 -7.05
C SER A 37 -5.73 -7.90 -5.58
N VAL A 38 -4.61 -7.96 -4.87
CA VAL A 38 -4.59 -8.16 -3.43
C VAL A 38 -5.16 -6.94 -2.72
N THR A 39 -4.92 -5.73 -3.30
CA THR A 39 -5.38 -4.46 -2.75
C THR A 39 -6.26 -3.74 -3.78
N GLN A 40 -7.52 -3.49 -3.43
CA GLN A 40 -8.45 -2.71 -4.26
C GLN A 40 -8.40 -1.21 -3.92
N HIS A 41 -7.88 -0.86 -2.76
CA HIS A 41 -7.68 0.51 -2.29
C HIS A 41 -6.19 0.73 -2.05
N VAL A 42 -5.62 1.68 -2.75
CA VAL A 42 -4.21 2.07 -2.64
C VAL A 42 -4.09 3.57 -2.53
N ASN A 43 -3.03 4.07 -1.91
CA ASN A 43 -2.76 5.50 -1.93
C ASN A 43 -1.93 5.89 -3.17
N VAL A 44 -2.01 7.18 -3.54
CA VAL A 44 -1.12 7.72 -4.59
C VAL A 44 0.32 7.46 -4.18
N GLY A 45 1.08 6.82 -5.08
CA GLY A 45 2.48 6.45 -4.81
C GLY A 45 2.68 4.97 -4.51
N GLU A 46 1.70 4.29 -3.95
CA GLU A 46 1.76 2.86 -3.66
C GLU A 46 1.68 1.99 -4.92
N PRO A 47 2.35 0.83 -4.93
CA PRO A 47 2.27 -0.10 -6.06
C PRO A 47 0.86 -0.70 -6.17
N ILE A 48 0.41 -0.87 -7.41
CA ILE A 48 -0.86 -1.54 -7.71
C ILE A 48 -0.53 -2.91 -8.29
N TRP A 49 -0.51 -3.91 -7.43
CA TRP A 49 -0.19 -5.28 -7.81
C TRP A 49 -1.41 -5.97 -8.40
N VAL A 50 -1.35 -6.29 -9.69
CA VAL A 50 -2.41 -7.00 -10.42
C VAL A 50 -1.86 -8.32 -10.94
N GLU A 51 -2.54 -9.40 -10.63
CA GLU A 51 -2.33 -10.72 -11.21
C GLU A 51 -3.12 -10.83 -12.50
N PHE A 52 -2.44 -11.14 -13.58
CA PHE A 52 -2.98 -11.49 -14.88
C PHE A 52 -2.89 -13.01 -15.04
N ARG A 53 -4.01 -13.68 -15.20
CA ARG A 53 -4.07 -15.14 -15.30
C ARG A 53 -4.88 -15.60 -16.51
N ILE A 54 -4.34 -16.56 -17.27
CA ILE A 54 -5.05 -17.29 -18.31
C ILE A 54 -5.20 -18.73 -17.84
N GLN A 55 -6.40 -19.29 -17.95
CA GLN A 55 -6.72 -20.66 -17.61
C GLN A 55 -7.28 -21.40 -18.82
N ASN A 56 -6.75 -22.60 -19.07
CA ASN A 56 -7.39 -23.57 -19.95
C ASN A 56 -8.52 -24.28 -19.16
N THR A 57 -9.75 -24.08 -19.60
CA THR A 57 -10.94 -24.68 -18.94
C THR A 57 -11.37 -25.99 -19.60
N SER A 58 -10.66 -26.45 -20.63
CA SER A 58 -10.93 -27.69 -21.34
C SER A 58 -10.11 -28.88 -20.80
N ASP A 59 -10.43 -30.07 -21.25
CA ASP A 59 -9.73 -31.30 -20.97
C ASP A 59 -8.64 -31.61 -22.02
N GLU A 60 -8.44 -30.72 -23.00
CA GLU A 60 -7.45 -30.81 -24.05
C GLU A 60 -6.39 -29.72 -23.91
N PRO A 61 -5.11 -29.97 -24.30
CA PRO A 61 -4.08 -28.96 -24.34
C PRO A 61 -4.43 -27.80 -25.28
N VAL A 62 -4.10 -26.57 -24.91
CA VAL A 62 -4.29 -25.35 -25.74
C VAL A 62 -2.94 -24.67 -25.95
N ILE A 63 -2.65 -24.32 -27.19
CA ILE A 63 -1.45 -23.57 -27.54
C ILE A 63 -1.71 -22.07 -27.38
N LEU A 64 -0.84 -21.40 -26.63
CA LEU A 64 -0.86 -19.96 -26.43
C LEU A 64 0.30 -19.30 -27.19
N PHE A 65 0.04 -18.12 -27.71
CA PHE A 65 1.05 -17.24 -28.32
C PHE A 65 0.73 -15.78 -28.00
N VAL A 66 1.71 -14.91 -28.11
CA VAL A 66 1.48 -13.46 -27.90
C VAL A 66 0.76 -12.90 -29.14
N PRO A 67 -0.45 -12.33 -29.00
CA PRO A 67 -1.19 -11.76 -30.13
C PRO A 67 -0.38 -10.71 -30.89
N GLY A 68 -0.46 -10.76 -32.22
CA GLY A 68 0.27 -9.83 -33.10
C GLY A 68 1.72 -10.18 -33.35
N THR A 69 2.20 -11.33 -32.91
CA THR A 69 3.54 -11.85 -33.17
C THR A 69 3.49 -13.12 -34.01
N GLU A 70 4.54 -13.41 -34.75
CA GLU A 70 4.70 -14.71 -35.38
C GLU A 70 5.09 -15.75 -34.32
N PRO A 71 4.39 -16.90 -34.23
CA PRO A 71 4.74 -17.93 -33.27
C PRO A 71 6.09 -18.56 -33.64
N GLU A 72 6.96 -18.71 -32.64
CA GLU A 72 8.19 -19.46 -32.71
C GLU A 72 8.03 -20.74 -31.88
N ILE A 73 8.22 -21.89 -32.52
CA ILE A 73 8.22 -23.16 -31.82
C ILE A 73 9.55 -23.28 -31.07
N VAL A 74 9.47 -23.25 -29.74
CA VAL A 74 10.62 -23.44 -28.86
C VAL A 74 10.62 -24.91 -28.40
N GLU A 75 11.77 -25.57 -28.51
CA GLU A 75 11.91 -26.93 -28.01
C GLU A 75 11.60 -27.01 -26.51
N GLU A 76 10.93 -28.07 -26.08
CA GLU A 76 10.42 -28.28 -24.70
C GLU A 76 11.46 -28.14 -23.59
N SER A 77 12.76 -28.15 -23.91
CA SER A 77 13.85 -28.07 -22.95
C SER A 77 14.21 -26.66 -22.48
N MET A 78 13.70 -25.64 -23.14
CA MET A 78 13.96 -24.25 -22.72
C MET A 78 12.74 -23.71 -21.97
N GLY A 79 12.82 -23.73 -20.64
CA GLY A 79 11.84 -23.09 -19.78
C GLY A 79 11.61 -21.64 -20.20
N LEU A 80 10.43 -21.36 -20.78
CA LEU A 80 10.09 -20.03 -21.25
C LEU A 80 9.87 -19.09 -20.09
N PRO A 81 10.54 -17.93 -20.07
CA PRO A 81 10.21 -16.91 -19.10
C PRO A 81 8.76 -16.49 -19.31
N LEU A 82 7.93 -16.59 -18.29
CA LEU A 82 6.56 -16.05 -18.25
C LEU A 82 6.49 -14.59 -18.77
N ALA A 83 7.56 -13.85 -18.60
CA ALA A 83 7.77 -12.52 -19.14
C ALA A 83 7.50 -12.39 -20.65
N HIS A 84 7.67 -13.44 -21.46
CA HIS A 84 7.40 -13.37 -22.88
C HIS A 84 5.91 -13.46 -23.24
N VAL A 85 5.11 -14.17 -22.45
CA VAL A 85 3.65 -14.25 -22.64
C VAL A 85 2.96 -12.99 -22.15
N PHE A 86 3.52 -12.38 -21.13
CA PHE A 86 3.03 -11.17 -20.47
C PHE A 86 4.05 -10.03 -20.59
N SER A 87 4.83 -9.99 -21.68
CA SER A 87 5.95 -9.07 -21.80
C SER A 87 5.51 -7.63 -22.02
N GLY A 88 5.87 -6.84 -21.05
CA GLY A 88 5.92 -5.39 -21.16
C GLY A 88 4.57 -4.67 -21.18
N PRO A 89 4.61 -3.37 -21.49
CA PRO A 89 3.45 -2.48 -21.51
C PRO A 89 2.36 -2.88 -22.52
N ALA A 90 2.59 -3.91 -23.28
CA ALA A 90 1.58 -4.53 -24.10
C ALA A 90 1.05 -5.79 -23.47
N PHE A 91 0.46 -5.64 -22.37
CA PHE A 91 -0.65 -6.54 -22.12
C PHE A 91 -1.69 -6.27 -23.21
N GLY A 92 -1.51 -6.89 -24.37
CA GLY A 92 -2.44 -6.70 -25.49
C GLY A 92 -3.85 -6.82 -24.95
N GLY A 93 -4.65 -5.75 -25.10
CA GLY A 93 -6.02 -5.72 -24.65
C GLY A 93 -6.26 -5.35 -23.17
N LEU A 94 -5.28 -4.85 -22.40
CA LEU A 94 -5.58 -4.21 -21.12
C LEU A 94 -6.15 -2.83 -21.37
N THR A 95 -7.37 -2.60 -20.87
CA THR A 95 -8.06 -1.32 -20.91
C THR A 95 -8.24 -0.80 -19.51
N ILE A 96 -7.89 0.46 -19.28
CA ILE A 96 -8.09 1.18 -18.03
C ILE A 96 -9.07 2.30 -18.30
N ARG A 97 -10.17 2.35 -17.54
CA ARG A 97 -11.17 3.42 -17.59
C ARG A 97 -11.26 4.15 -16.25
N GLY A 98 -11.18 5.47 -16.28
CA GLY A 98 -11.40 6.34 -15.13
C GLY A 98 -12.86 6.75 -14.94
N GLU A 99 -13.11 7.61 -13.98
CA GLU A 99 -14.46 8.05 -13.56
C GLU A 99 -15.28 8.72 -14.67
N ASN A 100 -14.64 9.37 -15.63
CA ASN A 100 -15.32 10.05 -16.75
C ASN A 100 -15.29 9.23 -18.05
N ASP A 101 -15.27 7.90 -17.95
CA ASP A 101 -15.10 6.97 -19.08
C ASP A 101 -13.88 7.26 -19.96
N ARG A 102 -12.95 8.07 -19.48
CA ARG A 102 -11.68 8.28 -20.14
C ARG A 102 -10.91 6.97 -20.14
N GLU A 103 -10.55 6.54 -21.34
CA GLU A 103 -9.82 5.31 -21.55
C GLU A 103 -8.34 5.57 -21.78
N TRP A 104 -7.49 4.75 -21.20
CA TRP A 104 -6.07 4.72 -21.46
C TRP A 104 -5.72 3.35 -22.02
N SER A 105 -5.21 3.36 -23.25
CA SER A 105 -4.57 2.22 -23.89
C SER A 105 -3.07 2.22 -23.59
N VAL A 106 -2.41 1.17 -24.04
CA VAL A 106 -0.97 0.93 -23.88
C VAL A 106 -0.12 2.18 -24.09
N ALA A 107 0.95 2.29 -23.30
CA ALA A 107 1.95 3.35 -23.44
C ALA A 107 2.40 3.52 -24.90
N GLU A 108 2.44 4.78 -25.34
CA GLU A 108 2.95 5.15 -26.66
C GLU A 108 4.34 4.54 -26.89
N GLY A 109 4.56 3.88 -28.02
CA GLY A 109 5.85 3.34 -28.43
C GLY A 109 6.10 1.86 -28.16
N TYR A 110 5.10 1.13 -27.65
CA TYR A 110 5.22 -0.33 -27.55
C TYR A 110 5.17 -0.97 -28.95
N GLN A 111 6.19 -1.76 -29.25
CA GLN A 111 6.17 -2.67 -30.40
C GLN A 111 6.25 -4.11 -29.85
N PRO A 112 5.31 -4.99 -30.23
CA PRO A 112 5.41 -6.39 -29.88
C PRO A 112 6.71 -6.98 -30.44
N PRO A 113 7.35 -7.93 -29.73
CA PRO A 113 8.50 -8.64 -30.30
C PRO A 113 8.07 -9.32 -31.60
N GLY A 114 8.90 -9.29 -32.64
CA GLY A 114 8.57 -9.84 -33.95
C GLY A 114 8.30 -11.35 -33.96
N LYS A 115 8.85 -12.06 -32.96
CA LYS A 115 8.59 -13.49 -32.70
C LYS A 115 8.33 -13.73 -31.24
N ALA A 116 7.34 -14.53 -30.94
CA ALA A 116 7.00 -14.94 -29.59
C ALA A 116 7.00 -16.47 -29.47
N PRO A 117 7.49 -16.99 -28.34
CA PRO A 117 7.43 -18.41 -28.07
C PRO A 117 6.00 -18.90 -27.95
N VAL A 118 5.80 -20.15 -28.33
CA VAL A 118 4.53 -20.88 -28.20
C VAL A 118 4.58 -21.65 -26.88
N ILE A 119 3.52 -21.53 -26.08
CA ILE A 119 3.34 -22.26 -24.84
C ILE A 119 2.16 -23.21 -24.98
N THR A 120 2.36 -24.47 -24.61
CA THR A 120 1.27 -25.42 -24.49
C THR A 120 0.75 -25.42 -23.06
N LEU A 121 -0.48 -24.94 -22.87
CA LEU A 121 -1.16 -24.98 -21.60
C LEU A 121 -1.97 -26.27 -21.47
N GLY A 122 -1.52 -27.17 -20.61
CA GLY A 122 -2.17 -28.48 -20.41
C GLY A 122 -3.65 -28.35 -19.97
N PRO A 123 -4.38 -29.47 -19.93
CA PRO A 123 -5.77 -29.51 -19.47
C PRO A 123 -5.92 -28.91 -18.08
N ARG A 124 -6.91 -28.03 -17.90
CA ARG A 124 -7.22 -27.37 -16.59
C ARG A 124 -6.09 -26.51 -16.01
N ALA A 125 -4.95 -26.41 -16.67
CA ALA A 125 -3.80 -25.65 -16.21
C ALA A 125 -4.04 -24.13 -16.34
N SER A 126 -3.29 -23.36 -15.58
CA SER A 126 -3.28 -21.90 -15.65
C SER A 126 -1.84 -21.36 -15.67
N ILE A 127 -1.71 -20.18 -16.28
CA ILE A 127 -0.46 -19.42 -16.31
C ILE A 127 -0.77 -17.97 -15.96
N GLY A 128 0.08 -17.32 -15.18
CA GLY A 128 -0.14 -15.94 -14.77
C GLY A 128 1.14 -15.23 -14.34
N VAL A 129 1.01 -13.91 -14.19
CA VAL A 129 2.06 -13.02 -13.70
C VAL A 129 1.44 -11.92 -12.85
N THR A 130 2.13 -11.52 -11.80
CA THR A 130 1.74 -10.38 -10.96
C THR A 130 2.66 -9.20 -11.23
N LEU A 131 2.10 -8.05 -11.52
CA LEU A 131 2.82 -6.84 -11.90
C LEU A 131 2.28 -5.61 -11.21
N ASP A 132 3.16 -4.68 -10.89
CA ASP A 132 2.78 -3.31 -10.52
C ASP A 132 2.39 -2.55 -11.79
N VAL A 133 1.07 -2.46 -12.06
CA VAL A 133 0.54 -1.82 -13.26
C VAL A 133 0.77 -0.31 -13.30
N ARG A 134 0.99 0.34 -12.16
CA ARG A 134 1.32 1.76 -12.08
C ARG A 134 2.60 2.11 -12.82
N ARG A 135 3.53 1.16 -12.92
CA ARG A 135 4.80 1.36 -13.65
C ARG A 135 4.59 1.59 -15.14
N TYR A 136 3.52 1.05 -15.68
CA TYR A 136 3.22 1.06 -17.11
C TYR A 136 2.15 2.09 -17.49
N TYR A 137 1.29 2.49 -16.55
CA TYR A 137 0.16 3.38 -16.82
C TYR A 137 0.20 4.61 -15.91
N ALA A 138 0.61 5.74 -16.49
CA ALA A 138 0.72 7.00 -15.77
C ALA A 138 -0.61 7.48 -15.17
N ALA A 139 -1.74 7.09 -15.76
CA ALA A 139 -3.07 7.41 -15.23
C ALA A 139 -3.26 6.90 -13.79
N LEU A 140 -2.75 5.69 -13.49
CA LEU A 140 -2.85 5.07 -12.17
C LEU A 140 -1.97 5.72 -11.09
N ARG A 141 -1.19 6.75 -11.45
CA ARG A 141 -0.41 7.56 -10.51
C ARG A 141 -1.22 8.71 -9.92
N SER A 142 -2.44 8.92 -10.38
CA SER A 142 -3.33 9.98 -9.91
C SER A 142 -4.49 9.38 -9.14
N ARG A 143 -5.02 10.15 -8.15
CA ARG A 143 -6.24 9.77 -7.43
C ARG A 143 -7.40 9.51 -8.40
N GLY A 144 -8.25 8.56 -8.07
CA GLY A 144 -9.45 8.23 -8.84
C GLY A 144 -9.84 6.76 -8.73
N THR A 145 -11.01 6.45 -9.24
CA THR A 145 -11.48 5.06 -9.37
C THR A 145 -11.24 4.58 -10.80
N TYR A 146 -10.52 3.49 -10.91
CA TYR A 146 -10.14 2.91 -12.20
C TYR A 146 -10.75 1.53 -12.37
N ARG A 147 -11.28 1.26 -13.57
CA ARG A 147 -11.78 -0.05 -13.97
C ARG A 147 -10.81 -0.65 -14.98
N LEU A 148 -10.23 -1.78 -14.62
CA LEU A 148 -9.29 -2.52 -15.45
C LEU A 148 -10.02 -3.73 -16.05
N SER A 149 -9.91 -3.92 -17.35
CA SER A 149 -10.38 -5.11 -18.06
C SER A 149 -9.32 -5.57 -19.04
N TRP A 150 -9.15 -6.88 -19.19
CA TRP A 150 -8.10 -7.45 -20.00
C TRP A 150 -8.68 -8.46 -21.00
N ALA A 151 -8.35 -8.26 -22.27
CA ALA A 151 -8.80 -9.10 -23.38
C ALA A 151 -7.59 -9.51 -24.25
N PRO A 152 -6.72 -10.42 -23.76
CA PRO A 152 -5.45 -10.76 -24.40
C PRO A 152 -5.61 -11.31 -25.82
N TYR A 153 -6.75 -11.91 -26.13
CA TYR A 153 -7.07 -12.46 -27.45
C TYR A 153 -8.34 -11.82 -28.02
N GLY A 154 -8.52 -10.52 -27.79
CA GLY A 154 -9.70 -9.79 -28.23
C GLY A 154 -10.98 -10.28 -27.54
N ALA A 155 -12.12 -10.16 -28.22
CA ALA A 155 -13.42 -10.51 -27.65
C ALA A 155 -13.59 -12.02 -27.32
N SER A 156 -12.71 -12.89 -27.83
CA SER A 156 -12.80 -14.34 -27.60
C SER A 156 -12.34 -14.75 -26.20
N VAL A 157 -11.45 -13.96 -25.57
CA VAL A 157 -10.95 -14.23 -24.21
C VAL A 157 -10.88 -12.91 -23.46
N SER A 158 -11.80 -12.69 -22.55
CA SER A 158 -11.84 -11.47 -21.71
C SER A 158 -11.88 -11.80 -20.23
N SER A 159 -11.30 -10.93 -19.42
CA SER A 159 -11.31 -11.04 -17.97
C SER A 159 -12.59 -10.48 -17.34
N ASN A 160 -12.72 -10.67 -16.03
CA ASN A 160 -13.55 -9.83 -15.19
C ASN A 160 -13.06 -8.38 -15.21
N THR A 161 -13.91 -7.46 -14.80
CA THR A 161 -13.50 -6.08 -14.49
C THR A 161 -12.98 -6.00 -13.07
N LEU A 162 -11.76 -5.51 -12.91
CA LEU A 162 -11.15 -5.19 -11.63
C LEU A 162 -11.32 -3.69 -11.36
N VAL A 163 -11.85 -3.34 -10.18
CA VAL A 163 -11.95 -1.94 -9.75
C VAL A 163 -10.81 -1.66 -8.77
N VAL A 164 -10.07 -0.57 -9.03
CA VAL A 164 -8.99 -0.08 -8.18
C VAL A 164 -9.29 1.36 -7.82
N GLU A 165 -9.31 1.66 -6.53
CA GLU A 165 -9.42 3.03 -6.01
C GLU A 165 -8.04 3.53 -5.60
N VAL A 166 -7.58 4.61 -6.25
CA VAL A 166 -6.34 5.31 -5.90
C VAL A 166 -6.71 6.52 -5.04
N ALA A 167 -6.51 6.40 -3.73
CA ALA A 167 -6.81 7.44 -2.77
C ALA A 167 -5.70 8.52 -2.74
N PRO A 168 -6.02 9.79 -2.44
CA PRO A 168 -5.00 10.80 -2.26
C PRO A 168 -4.12 10.47 -1.05
N LEU A 169 -2.84 10.85 -1.11
CA LEU A 169 -2.00 10.89 0.08
C LEU A 169 -2.65 11.82 1.11
N ARG A 170 -2.70 11.36 2.34
CA ARG A 170 -3.23 12.11 3.46
C ARG A 170 -2.12 12.49 4.42
N GLN A 171 -2.38 13.51 5.21
CA GLN A 171 -1.60 13.92 6.36
C GLN A 171 -2.53 14.13 7.55
N ALA A 172 -1.99 14.08 8.74
CA ALA A 172 -2.74 14.36 9.94
C ALA A 172 -2.26 15.65 10.59
N THR A 173 -3.18 16.42 11.15
CA THR A 173 -2.84 17.57 12.01
C THR A 173 -3.42 17.34 13.40
N ILE A 174 -2.55 17.17 14.38
CA ILE A 174 -2.92 17.11 15.80
C ILE A 174 -3.09 18.53 16.30
N VAL A 175 -4.29 18.88 16.71
CA VAL A 175 -4.64 20.21 17.27
C VAL A 175 -4.58 20.12 18.78
N THR A 176 -3.81 21.00 19.42
CA THR A 176 -3.65 21.07 20.88
C THR A 176 -3.90 22.47 21.39
N ASP A 177 -3.96 22.65 22.73
CA ASP A 177 -4.01 23.98 23.37
C ASP A 177 -2.71 24.79 23.16
N PHE A 178 -1.64 24.16 22.68
CA PHE A 178 -0.31 24.75 22.53
C PHE A 178 0.08 25.05 21.08
N GLY A 179 -0.74 24.60 20.13
CA GLY A 179 -0.54 24.73 18.69
C GLY A 179 -0.90 23.45 17.94
N GLU A 180 -0.51 23.43 16.70
CA GLU A 180 -0.79 22.31 15.78
C GLU A 180 0.49 21.58 15.43
N MET A 181 0.39 20.26 15.22
CA MET A 181 1.49 19.40 14.76
C MET A 181 1.01 18.62 13.55
N THR A 182 1.62 18.84 12.38
CA THR A 182 1.30 18.14 11.15
C THR A 182 2.22 16.96 10.96
N ILE A 183 1.63 15.78 10.70
CA ILE A 183 2.29 14.51 10.48
C ILE A 183 2.19 14.17 8.99
N ARG A 184 3.32 13.98 8.34
CA ARG A 184 3.44 13.33 7.04
C ARG A 184 3.55 11.81 7.29
N PHE A 185 2.68 11.03 6.67
CA PHE A 185 2.67 9.58 6.80
C PHE A 185 3.68 8.88 5.90
N LEU A 186 4.14 7.70 6.31
CA LEU A 186 5.15 6.86 5.63
C LEU A 186 4.46 5.67 4.93
N TYR A 187 3.60 5.94 3.95
CA TYR A 187 2.70 4.97 3.32
C TYR A 187 3.34 3.72 2.74
N GLU A 188 4.57 3.84 2.20
CA GLU A 188 5.27 2.70 1.60
C GLU A 188 5.82 1.72 2.65
N GLU A 189 5.91 2.13 3.90
CA GLU A 189 6.62 1.40 4.95
C GLU A 189 5.69 0.84 6.01
N THR A 190 4.63 1.59 6.38
CA THR A 190 3.78 1.25 7.54
C THR A 190 2.28 1.45 7.28
N PRO A 191 1.73 0.89 6.18
CA PRO A 191 0.36 1.16 5.73
C PRO A 191 -0.70 0.79 6.78
N HIS A 192 -0.56 -0.34 7.49
CA HIS A 192 -1.57 -0.78 8.46
C HIS A 192 -1.64 0.14 9.69
N HIS A 193 -0.51 0.66 10.16
CA HIS A 193 -0.48 1.61 11.27
C HIS A 193 -1.06 2.96 10.87
N ILE A 194 -0.82 3.40 9.63
CA ILE A 194 -1.40 4.63 9.08
C ILE A 194 -2.91 4.51 8.96
N ASP A 195 -3.42 3.41 8.40
CA ASP A 195 -4.85 3.17 8.24
C ASP A 195 -5.55 3.14 9.60
N ASN A 196 -4.98 2.46 10.60
CA ASN A 196 -5.46 2.46 11.96
C ASN A 196 -5.51 3.88 12.56
N PHE A 197 -4.44 4.67 12.40
CA PHE A 197 -4.40 6.03 12.93
C PHE A 197 -5.44 6.94 12.24
N ILE A 198 -5.59 6.83 10.93
CA ILE A 198 -6.58 7.58 10.14
C ILE A 198 -8.00 7.19 10.54
N GLU A 199 -8.29 5.90 10.70
CA GLU A 199 -9.61 5.41 11.15
C GLU A 199 -9.99 6.00 12.50
N LEU A 200 -9.09 5.90 13.48
CA LEU A 200 -9.28 6.44 14.83
C LEU A 200 -9.43 7.98 14.82
N ALA A 201 -8.64 8.68 13.99
CA ALA A 201 -8.76 10.12 13.86
C ALA A 201 -10.12 10.53 13.27
N LYS A 202 -10.56 9.85 12.20
CA LYS A 202 -11.85 10.13 11.54
C LYS A 202 -13.06 9.80 12.41
N SER A 203 -12.97 8.77 13.25
CA SER A 203 -14.04 8.45 14.23
C SER A 203 -14.08 9.42 15.41
N GLY A 204 -13.14 10.37 15.50
CA GLY A 204 -13.04 11.30 16.62
C GLY A 204 -12.43 10.71 17.89
N PHE A 205 -11.89 9.48 17.81
CA PHE A 205 -11.33 8.76 18.96
C PHE A 205 -10.32 9.59 19.75
N TYR A 206 -9.45 10.33 19.09
CA TYR A 206 -8.41 11.14 19.72
C TYR A 206 -8.92 12.44 20.35
N SER A 207 -10.15 12.85 20.08
CA SER A 207 -10.71 14.12 20.57
C SER A 207 -10.83 14.09 22.09
N ASN A 208 -10.28 15.14 22.73
CA ASN A 208 -10.20 15.32 24.18
C ASN A 208 -9.32 14.29 24.93
N LEU A 209 -8.58 13.45 24.24
CA LEU A 209 -7.54 12.63 24.85
C LEU A 209 -6.34 13.50 25.28
N LYS A 210 -5.53 12.96 26.16
CA LYS A 210 -4.38 13.66 26.74
C LYS A 210 -3.08 13.20 26.12
N PHE A 211 -2.10 14.11 26.04
CA PHE A 211 -0.73 13.68 26.15
C PHE A 211 -0.51 13.35 27.65
N HIS A 212 -0.44 12.07 27.98
CA HIS A 212 -0.47 11.60 29.36
C HIS A 212 0.93 11.41 29.96
N HIS A 213 1.97 11.37 29.11
CA HIS A 213 3.34 11.16 29.54
C HIS A 213 4.33 12.01 28.74
N VAL A 214 5.37 12.48 29.41
CA VAL A 214 6.55 13.11 28.80
C VAL A 214 7.81 12.56 29.44
N GLU A 215 8.72 12.09 28.61
CA GLU A 215 10.10 11.84 29.03
C GLU A 215 10.96 13.02 28.59
N LYS A 216 11.39 13.80 29.58
CA LYS A 216 12.11 15.08 29.37
C LYS A 216 13.32 14.89 28.46
N GLY A 217 13.38 15.64 27.36
CA GLY A 217 14.45 15.55 26.37
C GLY A 217 14.25 14.45 25.32
N TYR A 218 13.36 13.47 25.54
CA TYR A 218 13.19 12.31 24.68
C TYR A 218 11.90 12.33 23.87
N TYR A 219 10.71 12.30 24.49
CA TYR A 219 9.45 12.19 23.79
C TYR A 219 8.23 12.65 24.60
N VAL A 220 7.12 12.85 23.89
CA VAL A 220 5.77 12.97 24.46
C VAL A 220 4.89 11.84 23.97
N GLN A 221 4.00 11.29 24.81
CA GLN A 221 3.11 10.19 24.47
C GLN A 221 1.65 10.55 24.73
N GLY A 222 0.79 10.19 23.75
CA GLY A 222 -0.64 10.44 23.79
C GLY A 222 -1.46 9.28 23.24
N GLY A 223 -2.78 9.52 23.07
CA GLY A 223 -3.69 8.56 22.45
C GLY A 223 -4.21 7.46 23.37
N CYS A 224 -3.93 7.51 24.68
CA CYS A 224 -4.50 6.59 25.65
C CYS A 224 -5.92 7.02 26.04
N PRO A 225 -6.98 6.18 25.82
CA PRO A 225 -8.36 6.54 26.17
C PRO A 225 -8.54 6.74 27.67
N ASN A 226 -7.81 6.01 28.50
CA ASN A 226 -7.88 6.13 29.96
C ASN A 226 -6.99 7.27 30.50
N GLY A 227 -6.06 7.78 29.68
CA GLY A 227 -5.09 8.82 30.09
C GLY A 227 -4.06 8.36 31.13
N ASP A 228 -3.89 7.05 31.34
CA ASP A 228 -2.97 6.43 32.31
C ASP A 228 -1.86 5.59 31.65
N GLY A 229 -1.83 5.52 30.31
CA GLY A 229 -0.89 4.73 29.51
C GLY A 229 -1.27 3.26 29.33
N ARG A 230 -2.39 2.78 29.92
CA ARG A 230 -2.80 1.37 29.85
C ARG A 230 -3.96 1.08 28.92
N GLY A 231 -4.63 2.14 28.43
CA GLY A 231 -5.77 1.99 27.54
C GLY A 231 -5.36 1.55 26.12
N ILE A 232 -6.21 0.74 25.52
CA ILE A 232 -6.14 0.32 24.11
C ILE A 232 -7.41 0.73 23.38
N ARG A 233 -7.53 0.47 22.09
CA ARG A 233 -8.79 0.61 21.33
C ARG A 233 -9.92 -0.13 22.03
N THR A 234 -11.13 0.42 22.00
CA THR A 234 -12.31 -0.16 22.67
C THR A 234 -12.75 -1.49 22.05
N ASP A 235 -12.43 -1.70 20.77
CA ASP A 235 -12.67 -2.95 20.04
C ASP A 235 -11.57 -4.01 20.26
N GLY A 236 -10.52 -3.69 21.02
CA GLY A 236 -9.43 -4.59 21.35
C GLY A 236 -8.42 -4.86 20.22
N VAL A 237 -8.53 -4.17 19.08
CA VAL A 237 -7.62 -4.36 17.95
C VAL A 237 -6.19 -4.04 18.32
N LYS A 238 -5.29 -4.93 17.95
CA LYS A 238 -3.84 -4.80 18.02
C LYS A 238 -3.26 -4.91 16.61
N LEU A 239 -2.10 -4.33 16.41
CA LEU A 239 -1.40 -4.28 15.13
C LEU A 239 -0.11 -5.08 15.21
N ASP A 240 0.15 -5.85 14.17
CA ASP A 240 1.45 -6.45 13.94
C ASP A 240 2.49 -5.36 13.63
N ALA A 241 3.71 -5.52 14.11
CA ALA A 241 4.76 -4.54 13.93
C ALA A 241 5.14 -4.37 12.44
N GLU A 242 5.26 -3.13 12.02
CA GLU A 242 5.80 -2.74 10.71
C GLU A 242 7.13 -2.01 10.93
N PHE A 243 8.18 -2.75 11.34
CA PHE A 243 9.48 -2.15 11.59
C PHE A 243 10.19 -1.78 10.28
N THR A 244 10.87 -0.63 10.30
CA THR A 244 11.60 -0.08 9.16
C THR A 244 13.06 0.17 9.55
N ASP A 245 13.91 0.40 8.55
CA ASP A 245 15.30 0.81 8.77
C ASP A 245 15.44 2.32 9.07
N ARG A 246 14.32 3.03 9.23
CA ARG A 246 14.35 4.46 9.56
C ARG A 246 14.89 4.68 10.96
N PRO A 247 15.80 5.66 11.12
CA PRO A 247 16.27 6.04 12.43
C PRO A 247 15.18 6.78 13.22
N GLN A 248 15.08 6.51 14.51
CA GLN A 248 14.21 7.23 15.42
C GLN A 248 14.81 8.62 15.70
N THR A 249 14.34 9.64 15.00
CA THR A 249 14.86 11.02 15.06
C THR A 249 13.88 12.00 15.67
N ARG A 250 14.30 13.25 15.88
CA ARG A 250 13.40 14.30 16.33
C ARG A 250 12.25 14.49 15.34
N GLY A 251 11.01 14.42 15.82
CA GLY A 251 9.80 14.51 15.01
C GLY A 251 9.28 13.17 14.48
N SER A 252 9.99 12.04 14.72
CA SER A 252 9.43 10.73 14.40
C SER A 252 8.18 10.47 15.22
N VAL A 253 7.11 10.01 14.56
CA VAL A 253 5.83 9.64 15.17
C VAL A 253 5.70 8.13 15.12
N SER A 254 5.70 7.49 16.29
CA SER A 254 5.77 6.04 16.41
C SER A 254 4.63 5.50 17.26
N MET A 255 4.20 4.26 16.97
CA MET A 255 3.21 3.59 17.80
C MET A 255 3.84 3.06 19.08
N ALA A 256 3.19 3.36 20.21
CA ALA A 256 3.53 2.77 21.49
C ALA A 256 3.04 1.32 21.55
N ARG A 257 3.80 0.48 22.24
CA ARG A 257 3.53 -0.95 22.43
C ARG A 257 3.89 -1.40 23.83
N VAL A 258 3.42 -2.56 24.23
CA VAL A 258 3.83 -3.21 25.47
C VAL A 258 5.27 -3.69 25.34
N GLU A 259 6.07 -3.47 26.36
CA GLU A 259 7.46 -3.98 26.40
C GLU A 259 7.44 -5.52 26.28
N GLY A 260 8.31 -6.04 25.42
CA GLY A 260 8.39 -7.49 25.16
C GLY A 260 7.36 -8.02 24.13
N ASP A 261 6.33 -7.24 23.74
CA ASP A 261 5.33 -7.65 22.75
C ASP A 261 5.33 -6.66 21.57
N ALA A 262 6.00 -7.03 20.48
CA ALA A 262 6.10 -6.20 19.27
C ALA A 262 4.75 -5.95 18.59
N ASN A 263 3.81 -6.91 18.71
CA ASN A 263 2.51 -6.91 18.05
C ASN A 263 1.36 -6.45 18.97
N SER A 264 1.68 -5.55 19.91
CA SER A 264 0.72 -5.01 20.88
C SER A 264 0.35 -3.55 20.65
N ALA A 265 0.83 -2.93 19.58
CA ALA A 265 0.43 -1.58 19.21
C ALA A 265 -1.08 -1.50 18.97
N SER A 266 -1.71 -0.37 19.32
CA SER A 266 -3.16 -0.21 19.19
C SER A 266 -3.55 1.24 18.84
N CYS A 267 -3.67 2.12 19.84
CA CYS A 267 -4.08 3.51 19.63
C CYS A 267 -3.09 4.55 20.15
N GLN A 268 -2.18 4.16 21.04
CA GLN A 268 -1.24 5.10 21.65
C GLN A 268 -0.05 5.35 20.74
N PHE A 269 0.39 6.59 20.67
CA PHE A 269 1.55 7.02 19.88
C PHE A 269 2.46 7.94 20.71
N PHE A 270 3.70 8.03 20.28
CA PHE A 270 4.66 9.00 20.85
C PHE A 270 5.38 9.76 19.74
N ILE A 271 5.84 10.96 20.08
CA ILE A 271 6.58 11.85 19.21
C ILE A 271 7.93 12.13 19.85
N THR A 272 9.01 11.74 19.18
CA THR A 272 10.36 11.93 19.68
C THR A 272 10.83 13.37 19.51
N ASN A 273 11.55 13.88 20.53
CA ASN A 273 12.16 15.21 20.50
C ASN A 273 13.66 15.18 20.21
N THR A 274 14.25 14.01 20.12
CA THR A 274 15.69 13.82 19.86
C THR A 274 15.94 12.54 19.09
N ARG A 275 17.19 12.29 18.70
CA ARG A 275 17.66 11.02 18.15
C ARG A 275 17.77 9.99 19.28
N VAL A 276 17.14 8.80 19.08
CA VAL A 276 17.12 7.71 20.06
C VAL A 276 17.56 6.41 19.37
N PRO A 277 18.89 6.18 19.19
CA PRO A 277 19.40 5.04 18.42
C PRO A 277 18.96 3.68 18.94
N GLU A 278 18.79 3.54 20.25
CA GLU A 278 18.37 2.33 20.92
C GLU A 278 16.94 1.89 20.60
N TRP A 279 16.15 2.75 19.93
CA TRP A 279 14.77 2.45 19.49
C TRP A 279 14.65 2.14 18.00
N ASP A 280 15.74 2.23 17.24
CA ASP A 280 15.76 1.87 15.83
C ASP A 280 15.34 0.42 15.64
N GLY A 281 14.41 0.17 14.70
CA GLY A 281 13.88 -1.16 14.43
C GLY A 281 13.07 -1.79 15.57
N LYS A 282 12.73 -1.04 16.63
CA LYS A 282 11.97 -1.54 17.79
C LYS A 282 10.56 -0.99 17.92
N TYR A 283 10.28 0.10 17.22
CA TYR A 283 8.97 0.74 17.18
C TYR A 283 8.59 1.02 15.72
N THR A 284 7.33 0.89 15.39
CA THR A 284 6.82 1.25 14.07
C THR A 284 6.73 2.77 13.96
N ILE A 285 7.60 3.38 13.16
CA ILE A 285 7.56 4.79 12.80
C ILE A 285 6.56 4.91 11.65
N PHE A 286 5.38 5.50 11.89
CA PHE A 286 4.34 5.62 10.86
C PHE A 286 4.23 7.02 10.26
N GLY A 287 4.98 7.98 10.78
CA GLY A 287 4.98 9.35 10.30
C GLY A 287 6.10 10.19 10.87
N GLU A 288 6.20 11.39 10.34
CA GLU A 288 7.17 12.41 10.74
C GLU A 288 6.49 13.77 10.85
N LEU A 289 6.85 14.56 11.87
CA LEU A 289 6.41 15.95 11.94
C LEU A 289 6.99 16.77 10.78
N VAL A 290 6.16 17.63 10.21
CA VAL A 290 6.57 18.57 9.15
C VAL A 290 6.18 20.00 9.52
N GLY A 291 7.00 20.96 9.04
CA GLY A 291 6.81 22.40 9.25
C GLY A 291 7.27 22.89 10.63
N ASP A 292 7.84 24.09 10.65
CA ASP A 292 8.44 24.71 11.85
C ASP A 292 7.43 24.87 13.00
N ASP A 293 6.16 25.16 12.69
CA ASP A 293 5.09 25.26 13.69
C ASP A 293 4.85 23.96 14.44
N SER A 294 5.01 22.81 13.77
CA SER A 294 4.90 21.50 14.40
C SER A 294 5.99 21.28 15.44
N PHE A 295 7.23 21.62 15.08
CA PHE A 295 8.37 21.52 16.01
C PHE A 295 8.29 22.53 17.14
N ALA A 296 7.84 23.76 16.88
CA ALA A 296 7.59 24.75 17.91
C ALA A 296 6.51 24.30 18.91
N THR A 297 5.48 23.62 18.43
CA THR A 297 4.43 23.04 19.30
C THR A 297 4.99 21.88 20.12
N LEU A 298 5.80 21.00 19.54
CA LEU A 298 6.49 19.92 20.27
C LEU A 298 7.36 20.48 21.38
N ASP A 299 8.15 21.53 21.11
CA ASP A 299 9.00 22.18 22.12
C ASP A 299 8.18 22.74 23.28
N LYS A 300 7.04 23.37 23.02
CA LYS A 300 6.13 23.84 24.07
C LYS A 300 5.62 22.69 24.93
N LEU A 301 5.24 21.56 24.35
CA LEU A 301 4.80 20.37 25.08
C LEU A 301 5.92 19.81 25.94
N MET A 302 7.14 19.72 25.41
CA MET A 302 8.33 19.24 26.13
C MET A 302 8.74 20.16 27.30
N ALA A 303 8.44 21.44 27.19
CA ALA A 303 8.76 22.43 28.26
C ALA A 303 7.79 22.41 29.45
N LEU A 304 6.62 21.76 29.30
CA LEU A 304 5.59 21.75 30.35
C LEU A 304 6.08 21.04 31.63
N PRO A 305 5.65 21.48 32.81
CA PRO A 305 5.98 20.83 34.08
C PRO A 305 5.44 19.40 34.13
N ALA A 306 6.31 18.48 34.55
CA ALA A 306 5.97 17.08 34.79
C ALA A 306 6.67 16.61 36.08
N ASP A 307 6.06 15.60 36.72
CA ASP A 307 6.67 14.96 37.91
C ASP A 307 7.82 14.01 37.52
N ALA A 308 8.45 13.40 38.50
CA ALA A 308 9.55 12.46 38.28
C ALA A 308 9.16 11.18 37.52
N SER A 309 7.85 10.88 37.40
CA SER A 309 7.33 9.77 36.61
C SER A 309 6.88 10.16 35.20
N GLY A 310 7.19 11.39 34.78
CA GLY A 310 6.82 11.92 33.47
C GLY A 310 5.34 12.28 33.30
N ARG A 311 4.59 12.39 34.40
CA ARG A 311 3.19 12.81 34.36
C ARG A 311 3.08 14.31 34.40
N PHE A 312 2.33 14.88 33.49
CA PHE A 312 2.05 16.32 33.49
C PHE A 312 1.18 16.71 34.70
N GLY A 313 1.49 17.79 35.35
CA GLY A 313 0.64 18.38 36.40
C GLY A 313 -0.73 18.81 35.81
N LYS A 314 -0.70 19.41 34.63
CA LYS A 314 -1.88 19.66 33.79
C LYS A 314 -1.58 19.11 32.39
N ALA A 315 -2.15 17.96 32.09
CA ALA A 315 -1.90 17.28 30.81
C ALA A 315 -2.42 18.10 29.63
N PRO A 316 -1.61 18.28 28.57
CA PRO A 316 -2.07 18.85 27.31
C PRO A 316 -3.18 18.02 26.68
N ILE A 317 -4.16 18.68 26.08
CA ILE A 317 -5.32 18.04 25.45
C ILE A 317 -5.14 18.02 23.94
N ILE A 318 -5.36 16.86 23.33
CA ILE A 318 -5.58 16.69 21.90
C ILE A 318 -7.03 17.16 21.63
N ARG A 319 -7.20 18.35 21.08
CA ARG A 319 -8.53 18.87 20.76
C ARG A 319 -9.19 18.17 19.62
N ALA A 320 -8.39 17.84 18.60
CA ALA A 320 -8.79 17.07 17.43
C ALA A 320 -7.56 16.49 16.71
N VAL A 321 -7.78 15.46 15.92
CA VAL A 321 -6.85 15.05 14.87
C VAL A 321 -7.59 15.18 13.54
N ARG A 322 -7.14 16.11 12.70
CA ARG A 322 -7.72 16.35 11.37
C ARG A 322 -6.95 15.59 10.32
N ILE A 323 -7.65 14.86 9.48
CA ILE A 323 -7.08 14.17 8.31
C ILE A 323 -7.40 15.01 7.08
N THR A 324 -6.38 15.40 6.35
CA THR A 324 -6.50 16.20 5.12
C THR A 324 -5.71 15.55 4.00
N ASP A 325 -6.14 15.79 2.76
CA ASP A 325 -5.36 15.41 1.59
C ASP A 325 -4.08 16.27 1.54
N VAL A 326 -2.96 15.65 1.19
CA VAL A 326 -1.72 16.39 0.93
C VAL A 326 -1.95 17.26 -0.29
N PRO A 327 -1.67 18.59 -0.21
CA PRO A 327 -1.78 19.46 -1.36
C PRO A 327 -0.89 18.93 -2.51
N ARG A 328 -1.37 18.97 -3.75
CA ARG A 328 -0.49 18.73 -4.89
C ARG A 328 0.61 19.78 -4.85
N GLU A 329 1.86 19.37 -4.71
CA GLU A 329 2.95 20.24 -5.09
C GLU A 329 2.69 20.61 -6.55
N GLN A 330 2.54 21.90 -6.82
CA GLN A 330 2.52 22.39 -8.18
C GLN A 330 3.94 22.11 -8.68
N GLY A 331 4.06 21.02 -9.43
CA GLY A 331 5.33 20.67 -10.06
C GLY A 331 5.82 21.86 -10.92
N PRO A 332 7.13 21.96 -11.11
CA PRO A 332 7.74 23.03 -11.89
C PRO A 332 7.20 23.10 -13.31
#